data_19e4149019dc03ba89cd32eab9272188
#
_entry.id   19e4149019dc03ba89cd32eab9272188
#
_cell.length_a   1.000
_cell.length_b   1.000
_cell.length_c   1.000
_cell.angle_alpha   90.00
_cell.angle_beta   90.00
_cell.angle_gamma   90.00
#
_symmetry.space_group_name_H-M   'P 1'
#
loop_
_entity.id
_entity.type
_entity.pdbx_description
1 polymer ?
#
loop_
_entity_poly.entity_id
_entity_poly.type
_entity_poly.pdbx_seq_one_letter_code
_entity_poly.pdbx_strand_id
1 'polypeptide(L)'
;MTVPNPRRGLWSTAFLLAAITAISCPAPARAGDDYAEMLGYLAQTRIDDNALSGSQGSIKVNLAAGDLNQQANLQALAVGENADANVDARQRQSADVHDAPGIASARIGGAALSGASGIASINQASGSGNAEVNAVSLALAQQGTRGAPDGQLSAAGFASAERQRAPHPAGKTASRNVAVEATALRGFEGVLQLNQIAGSANSIGNQLVLSVSTGP
;
A
#
# COMPACT_ATOMS: atom_id res chain seq x y z
N MET A 1 30.93 19.03 -105.10
CA MET A 1 29.91 20.03 -104.76
C MET A 1 29.51 19.84 -103.36
N THR A 2 29.81 20.81 -102.55
CA THR A 2 29.38 21.23 -101.25
C THR A 2 28.88 20.18 -100.19
N VAL A 3 29.75 19.99 -99.26
CA VAL A 3 29.46 19.42 -97.92
C VAL A 3 28.96 20.53 -97.02
N PRO A 4 28.02 20.30 -96.11
CA PRO A 4 28.02 21.04 -94.85
C PRO A 4 28.08 20.16 -93.62
N ASN A 5 28.79 20.66 -92.72
CA ASN A 5 29.31 20.33 -91.43
C ASN A 5 28.26 19.97 -90.37
N PRO A 6 28.47 18.94 -89.51
CA PRO A 6 27.61 18.63 -88.42
C PRO A 6 27.96 19.45 -87.19
N ARG A 7 26.95 20.08 -86.60
CA ARG A 7 27.00 20.79 -85.30
C ARG A 7 27.15 19.82 -84.19
N ARG A 8 28.14 20.05 -83.37
CA ARG A 8 28.38 19.37 -82.12
C ARG A 8 27.31 19.86 -81.07
N GLY A 9 26.50 18.97 -80.65
CA GLY A 9 25.61 19.23 -79.46
C GLY A 9 26.36 18.98 -78.18
N LEU A 10 26.52 20.02 -77.37
CA LEU A 10 27.00 19.93 -76.00
C LEU A 10 25.89 19.30 -75.14
N TRP A 11 26.18 18.17 -74.61
CA TRP A 11 25.35 17.58 -73.53
C TRP A 11 25.86 18.12 -72.24
N SER A 12 25.08 19.05 -71.63
CA SER A 12 25.27 19.51 -70.29
C SER A 12 24.73 18.44 -69.33
N THR A 13 25.63 17.73 -68.72
CA THR A 13 25.31 16.85 -67.62
C THR A 13 25.06 17.69 -66.33
N ALA A 14 23.81 17.96 -66.04
CA ALA A 14 23.43 18.54 -64.77
C ALA A 14 23.54 17.45 -63.68
N PHE A 15 24.55 17.54 -62.80
CA PHE A 15 24.67 16.77 -61.61
C PHE A 15 23.68 17.34 -60.59
N LEU A 16 22.58 16.61 -60.37
CA LEU A 16 21.63 16.90 -59.29
C LEU A 16 22.22 16.36 -57.97
N LEU A 17 22.84 17.25 -57.19
CA LEU A 17 23.33 16.94 -55.86
C LEU A 17 22.12 16.87 -54.91
N ALA A 18 21.58 15.67 -54.66
CA ALA A 18 20.56 15.43 -53.65
C ALA A 18 21.22 15.48 -52.29
N ALA A 19 21.10 16.61 -51.57
CA ALA A 19 21.44 16.72 -50.15
C ALA A 19 20.41 15.94 -49.35
N ILE A 20 20.76 14.74 -48.92
CA ILE A 20 19.97 13.98 -47.92
C ILE A 20 20.22 14.66 -46.56
N THR A 21 19.36 15.56 -46.15
CA THR A 21 19.29 16.01 -44.77
C THR A 21 18.76 14.84 -43.96
N ALA A 22 19.66 14.12 -43.26
CA ALA A 22 19.29 13.18 -42.23
C ALA A 22 18.62 13.98 -41.10
N ILE A 23 17.29 13.93 -41.05
CA ILE A 23 16.54 14.38 -39.88
C ILE A 23 16.87 13.38 -38.77
N SER A 24 17.84 13.71 -37.93
CA SER A 24 18.07 13.02 -36.70
C SER A 24 16.81 13.24 -35.82
N CYS A 25 15.91 12.27 -35.84
CA CYS A 25 14.82 12.23 -34.88
C CYS A 25 15.47 12.17 -33.50
N PRO A 26 15.29 13.17 -32.62
CA PRO A 26 15.82 13.05 -31.27
C PRO A 26 15.18 11.81 -30.65
N ALA A 27 15.99 10.87 -30.17
CA ALA A 27 15.50 9.76 -29.40
C ALA A 27 14.67 10.33 -28.23
N PRO A 28 13.47 9.80 -27.95
CA PRO A 28 12.70 10.27 -26.83
C PRO A 28 13.57 10.17 -25.58
N ALA A 29 13.75 11.31 -24.91
CA ALA A 29 14.48 11.35 -23.66
C ALA A 29 13.75 10.46 -22.66
N ARG A 30 14.34 9.34 -22.25
CA ARG A 30 13.82 8.40 -21.25
C ARG A 30 14.05 8.89 -19.82
N ALA A 31 13.95 10.19 -19.59
CA ALA A 31 14.09 10.75 -18.26
C ALA A 31 12.96 10.33 -17.29
N GLY A 32 11.87 9.72 -17.81
CA GLY A 32 10.76 9.25 -16.98
C GLY A 32 10.99 7.88 -16.33
N ASP A 33 11.75 7.01 -17.02
CA ASP A 33 11.90 5.62 -16.54
C ASP A 33 12.81 5.53 -15.31
N ASP A 34 13.89 6.31 -15.26
CA ASP A 34 14.82 6.32 -14.12
C ASP A 34 14.18 6.87 -12.84
N TYR A 35 13.30 7.88 -12.97
CA TYR A 35 12.60 8.45 -11.82
C TYR A 35 11.50 7.52 -11.32
N ALA A 36 10.75 6.91 -12.22
CA ALA A 36 9.75 5.90 -11.87
C ALA A 36 10.40 4.65 -11.26
N GLU A 37 11.54 4.21 -11.78
CA GLU A 37 12.34 3.12 -11.21
C GLU A 37 12.88 3.49 -9.81
N MET A 38 13.33 4.74 -9.63
CA MET A 38 13.77 5.24 -8.32
C MET A 38 12.62 5.31 -7.31
N LEU A 39 11.43 5.74 -7.71
CA LEU A 39 10.25 5.79 -6.85
C LEU A 39 9.72 4.39 -6.51
N GLY A 40 9.73 3.46 -7.46
CA GLY A 40 9.41 2.05 -7.23
C GLY A 40 10.41 1.35 -6.28
N TYR A 41 11.60 1.94 -6.11
CA TYR A 41 12.63 1.45 -5.21
C TYR A 41 12.44 1.87 -3.74
N LEU A 42 11.61 2.87 -3.49
CA LEU A 42 11.43 3.47 -2.18
C LEU A 42 9.94 3.51 -1.80
N ALA A 43 9.54 2.62 -0.90
CA ALA A 43 8.21 2.65 -0.30
C ALA A 43 8.34 3.04 1.18
N GLN A 44 7.79 4.19 1.54
CA GLN A 44 7.84 4.69 2.92
C GLN A 44 6.47 5.17 3.38
N THR A 45 6.09 4.72 4.57
CA THR A 45 4.93 5.22 5.30
C THR A 45 5.35 5.72 6.67
N ARG A 46 4.79 6.85 7.10
CA ARG A 46 5.13 7.45 8.38
C ARG A 46 3.91 8.11 9.01
N ILE A 47 3.71 7.83 10.28
CA ILE A 47 2.81 8.56 11.17
C ILE A 47 3.71 9.19 12.24
N ASP A 48 3.72 10.51 12.36
CA ASP A 48 4.74 11.17 13.16
C ASP A 48 4.26 12.51 13.75
N ASP A 49 5.14 13.19 14.47
CA ASP A 49 4.89 14.43 15.20
C ASP A 49 3.73 14.27 16.21
N ASN A 50 2.69 15.09 16.12
CA ASN A 50 1.50 15.01 16.97
C ASN A 50 0.28 14.42 16.26
N ALA A 51 0.49 13.62 15.22
CA ALA A 51 -0.61 12.99 14.49
C ALA A 51 -1.45 12.13 15.44
N LEU A 52 -2.78 12.38 15.52
CA LEU A 52 -3.72 11.69 16.40
C LEU A 52 -3.46 11.85 17.91
N SER A 53 -2.56 12.73 18.33
CA SER A 53 -2.32 13.03 19.75
C SER A 53 -3.59 13.54 20.41
N GLY A 54 -3.94 13.01 21.59
CA GLY A 54 -5.14 13.38 22.33
C GLY A 54 -6.47 12.98 21.68
N SER A 55 -6.46 12.25 20.56
CA SER A 55 -7.67 11.76 19.89
C SER A 55 -8.45 10.79 20.78
N GLN A 56 -9.79 10.82 20.71
CA GLN A 56 -10.66 9.98 21.54
C GLN A 56 -11.69 9.22 20.69
N GLY A 57 -12.06 8.03 21.15
CA GLY A 57 -13.11 7.21 20.56
C GLY A 57 -12.58 6.21 19.52
N SER A 58 -13.17 6.18 18.33
CA SER A 58 -12.79 5.23 17.26
C SER A 58 -11.79 5.86 16.32
N ILE A 59 -10.56 5.40 16.36
CA ILE A 59 -9.44 5.86 15.54
C ILE A 59 -9.15 4.79 14.49
N LYS A 60 -9.26 5.13 13.21
CA LYS A 60 -9.00 4.22 12.09
C LYS A 60 -8.05 4.85 11.12
N VAL A 61 -6.91 4.20 10.88
CA VAL A 61 -5.89 4.68 9.94
C VAL A 61 -5.53 3.57 8.96
N ASN A 62 -5.57 3.91 7.67
CA ASN A 62 -5.02 3.09 6.61
C ASN A 62 -3.99 3.93 5.85
N LEU A 63 -2.76 3.49 5.82
CA LEU A 63 -1.65 4.19 5.18
C LEU A 63 -0.84 3.21 4.35
N ALA A 64 -0.77 3.43 3.04
CA ALA A 64 -0.03 2.56 2.14
C ALA A 64 0.91 3.36 1.22
N ALA A 65 2.08 2.81 0.98
CA ALA A 65 3.02 3.25 -0.06
C ALA A 65 3.40 2.04 -0.92
N GLY A 66 3.11 2.12 -2.21
CA GLY A 66 3.21 1.04 -3.18
C GLY A 66 1.83 0.63 -3.70
N ASP A 67 1.82 -0.27 -4.67
CA ASP A 67 0.65 -0.64 -5.43
C ASP A 67 -0.09 -1.85 -4.84
N LEU A 68 -1.37 -2.01 -5.19
CA LEU A 68 -2.16 -3.20 -4.90
C LEU A 68 -2.27 -3.57 -3.41
N ASN A 69 -2.12 -2.59 -2.50
CA ASN A 69 -2.33 -2.82 -1.09
C ASN A 69 -3.83 -2.80 -0.76
N GLN A 70 -4.29 -3.74 0.03
CA GLN A 70 -5.65 -3.83 0.54
C GLN A 70 -5.63 -3.66 2.06
N GLN A 71 -6.36 -2.67 2.57
CA GLN A 71 -6.39 -2.37 4.01
C GLN A 71 -7.82 -2.16 4.48
N ALA A 72 -8.20 -2.80 5.58
CA ALA A 72 -9.51 -2.61 6.21
C ALA A 72 -9.41 -2.50 7.73
N ASN A 73 -10.11 -1.50 8.30
CA ASN A 73 -10.33 -1.34 9.73
C ASN A 73 -11.84 -1.40 10.01
N LEU A 74 -12.27 -2.45 10.66
CA LEU A 74 -13.67 -2.77 10.94
C LEU A 74 -13.93 -2.74 12.44
N GLN A 75 -15.03 -2.11 12.85
CA GLN A 75 -15.43 -2.04 14.26
C GLN A 75 -16.93 -2.17 14.35
N ALA A 76 -17.39 -3.07 15.21
CA ALA A 76 -18.77 -3.20 15.64
C ALA A 76 -18.85 -3.03 17.17
N LEU A 77 -19.72 -2.13 17.60
CA LEU A 77 -19.92 -1.81 19.02
C LEU A 77 -21.41 -1.87 19.32
N ALA A 78 -21.78 -2.66 20.31
CA ALA A 78 -23.15 -2.75 20.78
C ALA A 78 -23.20 -2.59 22.30
N VAL A 79 -24.11 -1.76 22.79
CA VAL A 79 -24.35 -1.54 24.20
C VAL A 79 -25.86 -1.50 24.44
N GLY A 80 -26.37 -2.29 25.38
CA GLY A 80 -27.81 -2.33 25.66
C GLY A 80 -28.20 -3.36 26.70
N GLU A 81 -29.50 -3.59 26.86
CA GLU A 81 -29.99 -4.69 27.67
C GLU A 81 -29.58 -6.04 27.09
N ASN A 82 -29.75 -6.17 25.79
CA ASN A 82 -29.23 -7.26 24.98
C ASN A 82 -28.31 -6.66 23.88
N ALA A 83 -27.09 -7.09 23.80
CA ALA A 83 -26.13 -6.56 22.86
C ALA A 83 -25.52 -7.68 21.98
N ASP A 84 -25.51 -7.44 20.67
CA ASP A 84 -24.84 -8.30 19.70
C ASP A 84 -24.00 -7.42 18.75
N ALA A 85 -22.73 -7.75 18.64
CA ALA A 85 -21.81 -7.08 17.73
C ALA A 85 -21.06 -8.13 16.90
N ASN A 86 -21.12 -8.00 15.59
CA ASN A 86 -20.47 -8.93 14.69
C ASN A 86 -19.69 -8.19 13.58
N VAL A 87 -18.52 -8.70 13.24
CA VAL A 87 -17.69 -8.22 12.13
C VAL A 87 -17.27 -9.41 11.28
N ASP A 88 -17.59 -9.37 10.01
CA ASP A 88 -17.07 -10.32 9.01
C ASP A 88 -16.29 -9.54 7.94
N ALA A 89 -15.05 -9.91 7.72
CA ALA A 89 -14.19 -9.29 6.73
C ALA A 89 -13.38 -10.34 5.99
N ARG A 90 -13.36 -10.24 4.68
CA ARG A 90 -12.57 -11.10 3.82
C ARG A 90 -11.86 -10.27 2.78
N GLN A 91 -10.55 -10.31 2.81
CA GLN A 91 -9.71 -9.72 1.77
C GLN A 91 -9.00 -10.84 1.02
N ARG A 92 -9.05 -10.81 -0.29
CA ARG A 92 -8.33 -11.73 -1.14
C ARG A 92 -7.60 -10.96 -2.22
N GLN A 93 -6.33 -11.23 -2.34
CA GLN A 93 -5.48 -10.73 -3.40
C GLN A 93 -4.88 -11.92 -4.12
N SER A 94 -5.05 -11.99 -5.43
CA SER A 94 -4.60 -13.12 -6.24
C SER A 94 -3.96 -12.62 -7.54
N ALA A 95 -2.92 -13.32 -7.96
CA ALA A 95 -2.33 -13.27 -9.29
C ALA A 95 -1.79 -11.90 -9.76
N ASP A 96 -1.54 -10.97 -8.87
CA ASP A 96 -0.99 -9.68 -9.25
C ASP A 96 0.54 -9.69 -9.23
N VAL A 97 1.13 -9.29 -10.35
CA VAL A 97 2.57 -9.08 -10.45
C VAL A 97 2.89 -7.70 -9.87
N HIS A 98 3.70 -7.67 -8.85
CA HIS A 98 4.13 -6.41 -8.23
C HIS A 98 5.63 -6.43 -7.97
N ASP A 99 6.24 -5.27 -8.10
CA ASP A 99 7.65 -5.09 -7.80
C ASP A 99 7.86 -4.96 -6.29
N ALA A 100 8.90 -5.62 -5.80
CA ALA A 100 9.32 -5.45 -4.42
C ALA A 100 10.23 -4.21 -4.32
N PRO A 101 9.90 -3.20 -3.49
CA PRO A 101 10.76 -2.04 -3.33
C PRO A 101 12.13 -2.43 -2.77
N GLY A 102 13.19 -1.77 -3.23
CA GLY A 102 14.53 -1.93 -2.67
C GLY A 102 14.62 -1.48 -1.22
N ILE A 103 13.90 -0.40 -0.88
CA ILE A 103 13.80 0.14 0.47
C ILE A 103 12.32 0.23 0.85
N ALA A 104 11.92 -0.45 1.91
CA ALA A 104 10.58 -0.32 2.49
C ALA A 104 10.69 0.04 3.97
N SER A 105 9.95 1.07 4.40
CA SER A 105 9.95 1.53 5.78
C SER A 105 8.54 1.91 6.23
N ALA A 106 8.09 1.36 7.36
CA ALA A 106 6.86 1.72 8.03
C ALA A 106 7.19 2.19 9.45
N ARG A 107 6.86 3.44 9.79
CA ARG A 107 7.24 4.03 11.08
C ARG A 107 6.10 4.79 11.73
N ILE A 108 5.95 4.60 13.04
CA ILE A 108 5.16 5.45 13.90
C ILE A 108 6.11 6.12 14.89
N GLY A 109 6.20 7.45 14.87
CA GLY A 109 7.20 8.19 15.63
C GLY A 109 6.63 9.42 16.32
N GLY A 110 7.53 10.20 16.93
CA GLY A 110 7.18 11.42 17.65
C GLY A 110 6.24 11.17 18.82
N ALA A 111 5.16 11.92 18.90
CA ALA A 111 4.07 11.79 19.86
C ALA A 111 2.75 11.41 19.17
N ALA A 112 2.81 10.57 18.12
CA ALA A 112 1.71 10.37 17.17
C ALA A 112 0.37 9.97 17.78
N LEU A 113 0.34 9.14 18.81
CA LEU A 113 -0.88 8.72 19.52
C LEU A 113 -0.80 9.06 21.02
N SER A 114 0.08 9.97 21.38
CA SER A 114 0.28 10.33 22.79
C SER A 114 -1.00 10.88 23.41
N GLY A 115 -1.41 10.30 24.55
CA GLY A 115 -2.62 10.69 25.25
C GLY A 115 -3.92 10.41 24.50
N ALA A 116 -3.89 9.65 23.42
CA ALA A 116 -5.10 9.22 22.74
C ALA A 116 -5.81 8.11 23.52
N SER A 117 -7.14 7.98 23.35
CA SER A 117 -7.93 6.99 24.07
C SER A 117 -9.06 6.41 23.24
N GLY A 118 -9.40 5.14 23.52
CA GLY A 118 -10.49 4.43 22.86
C GLY A 118 -10.04 3.20 22.06
N ILE A 119 -10.53 3.04 20.84
CA ILE A 119 -10.17 1.91 19.97
C ILE A 119 -9.41 2.44 18.75
N ALA A 120 -8.12 2.15 18.70
CA ALA A 120 -7.27 2.51 17.57
C ALA A 120 -6.97 1.27 16.71
N SER A 121 -7.28 1.34 15.43
CA SER A 121 -7.00 0.31 14.43
C SER A 121 -6.18 0.92 13.30
N ILE A 122 -4.93 0.51 13.18
CA ILE A 122 -3.95 1.10 12.27
C ILE A 122 -3.40 0.01 11.35
N ASN A 123 -3.52 0.23 10.05
CA ASN A 123 -2.83 -0.53 9.01
C ASN A 123 -1.81 0.39 8.32
N GLN A 124 -0.58 -0.06 8.25
CA GLN A 124 0.52 0.69 7.66
C GLN A 124 1.39 -0.21 6.79
N ALA A 125 1.27 -0.09 5.48
CA ALA A 125 2.01 -0.88 4.51
C ALA A 125 3.02 -0.04 3.72
N SER A 126 4.23 -0.55 3.60
CA SER A 126 5.27 -0.03 2.72
C SER A 126 5.77 -1.16 1.84
N GLY A 127 5.44 -1.10 0.54
CA GLY A 127 5.60 -2.16 -0.44
C GLY A 127 4.29 -2.46 -1.13
N SER A 128 4.28 -3.42 -2.04
CA SER A 128 3.14 -3.67 -2.91
C SER A 128 2.50 -5.03 -2.63
N GLY A 129 1.21 -5.15 -2.90
CA GLY A 129 0.50 -6.42 -2.79
C GLY A 129 0.31 -6.91 -1.35
N ASN A 130 0.13 -6.02 -0.40
CA ASN A 130 -0.13 -6.40 0.99
C ASN A 130 -1.63 -6.40 1.28
N ALA A 131 -2.06 -7.32 2.15
CA ALA A 131 -3.43 -7.40 2.64
C ALA A 131 -3.45 -7.30 4.17
N GLU A 132 -4.12 -6.29 4.71
CA GLU A 132 -4.16 -5.97 6.15
C GLU A 132 -5.58 -5.79 6.63
N VAL A 133 -5.97 -6.50 7.69
CA VAL A 133 -7.28 -6.38 8.32
C VAL A 133 -7.13 -6.18 9.83
N ASN A 134 -7.80 -5.17 10.36
CA ASN A 134 -8.11 -5.07 11.78
C ASN A 134 -9.62 -5.18 11.98
N ALA A 135 -10.05 -6.05 12.89
CA ALA A 135 -11.45 -6.25 13.24
C ALA A 135 -11.66 -6.21 14.75
N VAL A 136 -12.56 -5.34 15.21
CA VAL A 136 -12.96 -5.25 16.62
C VAL A 136 -14.47 -5.44 16.72
N SER A 137 -14.89 -6.35 17.57
CA SER A 137 -16.28 -6.54 17.94
C SER A 137 -16.40 -6.46 19.46
N LEU A 138 -17.22 -5.53 19.96
CA LEU A 138 -17.45 -5.31 21.39
C LEU A 138 -18.94 -5.26 21.68
N ALA A 139 -19.41 -6.18 22.51
CA ALA A 139 -20.78 -6.22 23.01
C ALA A 139 -20.79 -6.07 24.53
N LEU A 140 -21.55 -5.09 25.04
CA LEU A 140 -21.76 -4.85 26.46
C LEU A 140 -23.27 -4.96 26.74
N ALA A 141 -23.67 -6.00 27.46
CA ALA A 141 -25.08 -6.27 27.81
C ALA A 141 -25.34 -6.18 29.30
N GLN A 142 -26.53 -5.70 29.72
CA GLN A 142 -26.96 -5.68 31.08
C GLN A 142 -27.66 -6.98 31.49
N GLN A 143 -28.39 -7.64 30.59
CA GLN A 143 -29.20 -8.84 30.88
C GLN A 143 -28.82 -10.09 30.12
N GLY A 144 -27.79 -10.08 29.34
CA GLY A 144 -27.30 -11.23 28.61
C GLY A 144 -26.76 -10.86 27.27
N THR A 145 -25.61 -11.41 26.96
CA THR A 145 -25.12 -11.49 25.59
C THR A 145 -25.78 -12.71 24.96
N ARG A 146 -26.52 -12.54 23.88
CA ARG A 146 -26.70 -13.67 22.99
C ARG A 146 -25.33 -13.97 22.44
N GLY A 147 -24.66 -14.95 23.04
CA GLY A 147 -23.41 -15.45 22.52
C GLY A 147 -23.64 -15.84 21.05
N ALA A 148 -22.96 -15.18 20.14
CA ALA A 148 -22.81 -15.76 18.83
C ALA A 148 -22.27 -17.18 19.03
N PRO A 149 -22.84 -18.21 18.43
CA PRO A 149 -22.33 -19.57 18.57
C PRO A 149 -20.83 -19.55 18.25
N ASP A 150 -20.05 -20.32 19.05
CA ASP A 150 -18.57 -20.35 18.96
C ASP A 150 -18.01 -20.46 17.53
N GLY A 151 -18.81 -20.95 16.60
CA GLY A 151 -18.49 -21.00 15.16
C GLY A 151 -18.54 -19.64 14.44
N GLN A 152 -19.21 -18.62 14.97
CA GLN A 152 -19.26 -17.27 14.37
C GLN A 152 -18.15 -16.37 14.90
N LEU A 153 -17.62 -16.65 16.09
CA LEU A 153 -16.47 -15.95 16.65
C LEU A 153 -15.16 -16.19 15.87
N SER A 154 -15.09 -17.26 15.09
CA SER A 154 -13.90 -17.63 14.34
C SER A 154 -13.84 -17.07 12.90
N ALA A 155 -14.87 -16.34 12.45
CA ALA A 155 -15.01 -15.96 11.04
C ALA A 155 -14.49 -14.55 10.71
N ALA A 156 -13.95 -13.83 11.66
CA ALA A 156 -13.81 -12.40 11.57
C ALA A 156 -12.61 -11.99 10.79
N GLY A 157 -12.02 -11.89 10.06
CA GLY A 157 -10.95 -11.15 9.34
C GLY A 157 -9.89 -12.06 8.72
N PHE A 158 -10.14 -12.47 7.51
CA PHE A 158 -9.11 -13.13 6.71
C PHE A 158 -8.52 -12.17 5.71
N ALA A 159 -7.21 -11.91 5.83
CA ALA A 159 -6.43 -11.31 4.77
C ALA A 159 -5.59 -12.39 4.10
N SER A 160 -5.62 -12.47 2.78
CA SER A 160 -4.79 -13.40 2.02
C SER A 160 -4.13 -12.71 0.85
N ALA A 161 -2.83 -12.96 0.67
CA ALA A 161 -2.08 -12.52 -0.49
C ALA A 161 -1.46 -13.74 -1.17
N GLU A 162 -1.68 -13.86 -2.46
CA GLU A 162 -1.04 -14.89 -3.28
C GLU A 162 0.30 -14.39 -3.78
N ARG A 163 1.35 -15.18 -3.57
CA ARG A 163 2.70 -14.81 -3.93
C ARG A 163 2.98 -15.14 -5.39
N GLN A 164 3.08 -14.13 -6.23
CA GLN A 164 3.83 -14.23 -7.47
C GLN A 164 5.20 -13.56 -7.30
N ARG A 165 6.26 -14.34 -7.46
CA ARG A 165 7.63 -13.80 -7.43
C ARG A 165 7.90 -13.05 -8.72
N ALA A 166 8.00 -11.74 -8.66
CA ALA A 166 8.76 -10.99 -9.65
C ALA A 166 10.26 -11.36 -9.51
N PRO A 167 10.97 -11.63 -10.60
CA PRO A 167 12.39 -11.89 -10.52
C PRO A 167 13.11 -10.67 -9.96
N HIS A 168 13.75 -10.82 -8.81
CA HIS A 168 14.62 -9.79 -8.26
C HIS A 168 15.84 -9.66 -9.16
N PRO A 169 16.21 -8.44 -9.60
CA PRO A 169 17.50 -8.24 -10.26
C PRO A 169 18.59 -8.69 -9.29
N ALA A 170 19.44 -9.59 -9.76
CA ALA A 170 20.56 -10.10 -8.97
C ALA A 170 21.46 -8.93 -8.54
N GLY A 171 21.77 -8.83 -7.24
CA GLY A 171 22.81 -7.94 -6.73
C GLY A 171 22.35 -6.71 -5.94
N LYS A 172 21.04 -6.47 -5.75
CA LYS A 172 20.56 -5.34 -4.93
C LYS A 172 20.12 -5.82 -3.55
N THR A 173 20.73 -5.24 -2.51
CA THR A 173 20.37 -5.52 -1.11
C THR A 173 19.09 -4.79 -0.76
N ALA A 174 18.04 -5.52 -0.42
CA ALA A 174 16.79 -4.92 0.02
C ALA A 174 16.83 -4.55 1.50
N SER A 175 16.43 -3.33 1.85
CA SER A 175 16.27 -2.86 3.23
C SER A 175 14.81 -2.86 3.63
N ARG A 176 14.51 -3.41 4.80
CA ARG A 176 13.17 -3.46 5.39
C ARG A 176 13.24 -2.93 6.81
N ASN A 177 12.42 -1.93 7.13
CA ASN A 177 12.39 -1.33 8.47
C ASN A 177 10.94 -1.15 8.93
N VAL A 178 10.64 -1.66 10.12
CA VAL A 178 9.38 -1.42 10.83
C VAL A 178 9.73 -0.93 12.22
N ALA A 179 9.17 0.20 12.63
CA ALA A 179 9.46 0.80 13.93
C ALA A 179 8.27 1.53 14.53
N VAL A 180 8.10 1.36 15.84
CA VAL A 180 7.25 2.18 16.69
C VAL A 180 8.14 2.81 17.75
N GLU A 181 8.18 4.14 17.81
CA GLU A 181 8.95 4.84 18.84
C GLU A 181 8.25 4.79 20.20
N ALA A 182 9.04 4.69 21.26
CA ALA A 182 8.51 4.60 22.62
C ALA A 182 7.67 5.83 23.04
N THR A 183 7.87 6.97 22.40
CA THR A 183 7.12 8.21 22.66
C THR A 183 5.78 8.26 21.95
N ALA A 184 5.63 7.53 20.83
CA ALA A 184 4.46 7.60 19.96
C ALA A 184 3.16 7.14 20.65
N LEU A 185 3.24 6.20 21.57
CA LEU A 185 2.08 5.62 22.27
C LEU A 185 2.02 6.03 23.75
N ARG A 186 2.76 7.05 24.15
CA ARG A 186 2.81 7.44 25.55
C ARG A 186 1.46 7.89 26.07
N GLY A 187 0.96 7.25 27.14
CA GLY A 187 -0.34 7.58 27.73
C GLY A 187 -1.54 7.22 26.85
N PHE A 188 -1.36 6.32 25.86
CA PHE A 188 -2.49 5.73 25.15
C PHE A 188 -3.30 4.83 26.10
N GLU A 189 -4.63 4.99 26.09
CA GLU A 189 -5.55 4.21 26.90
C GLU A 189 -6.61 3.53 26.04
N GLY A 190 -6.73 2.20 26.13
CA GLY A 190 -7.74 1.44 25.40
C GLY A 190 -7.21 0.28 24.56
N VAL A 191 -7.83 0.03 23.43
CA VAL A 191 -7.48 -1.07 22.50
C VAL A 191 -6.68 -0.53 21.34
N LEU A 192 -5.50 -1.09 21.11
CA LEU A 192 -4.68 -0.81 19.92
C LEU A 192 -4.53 -2.09 19.08
N GLN A 193 -4.99 -2.04 17.84
CA GLN A 193 -4.65 -3.00 16.80
C GLN A 193 -3.74 -2.34 15.79
N LEU A 194 -2.55 -2.88 15.61
CA LEU A 194 -1.54 -2.33 14.73
C LEU A 194 -1.00 -3.40 13.81
N ASN A 195 -1.15 -3.19 12.51
CA ASN A 195 -0.46 -3.90 11.45
C ASN A 195 0.57 -2.95 10.83
N GLN A 196 1.83 -3.37 10.82
CA GLN A 196 2.91 -2.65 10.12
C GLN A 196 3.67 -3.61 9.22
N ILE A 197 3.78 -3.26 7.96
CA ILE A 197 4.45 -4.06 6.94
C ILE A 197 5.51 -3.21 6.22
N ALA A 198 6.72 -3.74 6.13
CA ALA A 198 7.75 -3.26 5.22
C ALA A 198 8.15 -4.40 4.30
N GLY A 199 7.58 -4.46 3.10
CA GLY A 199 7.77 -5.55 2.14
C GLY A 199 6.54 -5.75 1.28
N SER A 200 6.55 -6.79 0.45
CA SER A 200 5.48 -7.04 -0.52
C SER A 200 4.88 -8.43 -0.37
N ALA A 201 3.64 -8.60 -0.82
CA ALA A 201 2.88 -9.84 -0.79
C ALA A 201 2.73 -10.44 0.63
N ASN A 202 2.47 -9.60 1.62
CA ASN A 202 2.18 -10.04 2.97
C ASN A 202 0.69 -10.00 3.24
N SER A 203 0.24 -10.91 4.12
CA SER A 203 -1.11 -10.95 4.63
C SER A 203 -1.08 -10.98 6.15
N ILE A 204 -1.79 -10.04 6.78
CA ILE A 204 -1.85 -9.92 8.22
C ILE A 204 -3.25 -9.52 8.68
N GLY A 205 -3.71 -10.09 9.79
CA GLY A 205 -4.99 -9.74 10.39
C GLY A 205 -4.93 -9.77 11.91
N ASN A 206 -5.51 -8.75 12.52
CA ASN A 206 -5.79 -8.71 13.97
C ASN A 206 -7.29 -8.75 14.19
N GLN A 207 -7.70 -9.57 15.14
CA GLN A 207 -9.09 -9.67 15.56
C GLN A 207 -9.20 -9.59 17.08
N LEU A 208 -10.15 -8.77 17.55
CA LEU A 208 -10.57 -8.73 18.94
C LEU A 208 -12.09 -8.88 19.00
N VAL A 209 -12.53 -9.87 19.74
CA VAL A 209 -13.95 -10.02 20.11
C VAL A 209 -14.05 -9.99 21.63
N LEU A 210 -14.86 -9.09 22.15
CA LEU A 210 -15.14 -8.98 23.58
C LEU A 210 -16.64 -8.90 23.79
N SER A 211 -17.15 -9.83 24.57
CA SER A 211 -18.56 -9.83 25.03
C SER A 211 -18.60 -9.83 26.52
N VAL A 212 -19.25 -8.83 27.09
CA VAL A 212 -19.40 -8.67 28.55
C VAL A 212 -20.89 -8.61 28.91
N SER A 213 -21.31 -9.47 29.82
CA SER A 213 -22.63 -9.44 30.45
C SER A 213 -22.47 -9.16 31.92
N THR A 214 -23.23 -8.22 32.46
CA THR A 214 -23.21 -7.83 33.88
C THR A 214 -24.37 -8.42 34.67
N GLY A 215 -25.32 -9.10 34.02
CA GLY A 215 -26.46 -9.73 34.65
C GLY A 215 -26.25 -11.21 35.01
N PRO A 216 -27.02 -11.74 35.98
CA PRO A 216 -27.07 -13.17 36.29
C PRO A 216 -27.67 -13.97 35.13
#